data_2f3b7cb0f88104c1563f52ec4cc0ba29
#
_entry.id   2f3b7cb0f88104c1563f52ec4cc0ba29
#
_cell.length_a   1.000
_cell.length_b   1.000
_cell.length_c   1.000
_cell.angle_alpha   90.00
_cell.angle_beta   90.00
_cell.angle_gamma   90.00
#
_symmetry.space_group_name_H-M   'P 1'
#
loop_
_entity.id
_entity.type
_entity.pdbx_description
1 polymer ?
#
loop_
_entity_poly.entity_id
_entity_poly.type
_entity_poly.pdbx_seq_one_letter_code
_entity_poly.pdbx_strand_id
1 'polypeptide(L)'
;MATVTGNRITLNPREMPSRWYNVEADLPFRVPPMMSPSGYPITARELAPLFPKQIIEQELNAKSRTFNIPKEVKQAYQQWRPTPMFRATALEKELGTTAKLFYKVESGSPSGSYESNTAIPQAYYTKKAGADGIVTGGAGGVWISAIGHAASLFGLESRVYSVRKLGSDRARGDAYGRVWGVDVQASPSENTRVGKHQFKKEGADSGSIATALAEAYEEATLNPNVKFAIPTLMGNTLIHQTIVGLEAQRQLAAVNEAPDHVIGSIGAGSHFGGLIAPFIPARIQGRNTRFVAVEESSSPSLTRGVYTEESADAAGLMPQVPMYTLGREYSPPGVLAGAMRYHGVAPIVSSLYREKYIEAVAHGQIESYSAGLMFTRAEGIVLSPHAMYTVKEVIEEALRVKEKGTDDTILFTVTPAINAESSPYDSLLDGVMHDEKPEEASLKKSLGRFIGRG
;
A
#
# COMPACT_ATOMS: atom_id res chain seq x y z
N MET A 1 -19.16 -15.20 -16.77
CA MET A 1 -19.72 -15.46 -15.41
C MET A 1 -18.59 -15.97 -14.53
N ALA A 2 -18.58 -15.57 -13.27
CA ALA A 2 -17.63 -16.11 -12.31
C ALA A 2 -17.83 -17.64 -12.17
N THR A 3 -16.74 -18.35 -11.89
CA THR A 3 -16.77 -19.80 -11.61
C THR A 3 -16.50 -20.00 -10.13
N VAL A 4 -17.40 -20.78 -9.49
CA VAL A 4 -17.27 -21.20 -8.09
C VAL A 4 -16.90 -22.67 -8.05
N THR A 5 -15.78 -23.02 -7.45
CA THR A 5 -15.32 -24.41 -7.30
C THR A 5 -14.87 -24.61 -5.86
N GLY A 6 -15.69 -25.32 -5.08
CA GLY A 6 -15.51 -25.42 -3.63
C GLY A 6 -15.51 -24.02 -3.00
N ASN A 7 -14.45 -23.70 -2.28
CA ASN A 7 -14.28 -22.39 -1.61
C ASN A 7 -13.70 -21.30 -2.54
N ARG A 8 -13.34 -21.62 -3.79
CA ARG A 8 -12.65 -20.71 -4.71
C ARG A 8 -13.65 -20.06 -5.67
N ILE A 9 -13.53 -18.72 -5.79
CA ILE A 9 -14.32 -17.88 -6.69
C ILE A 9 -13.36 -17.20 -7.66
N THR A 10 -13.50 -17.48 -8.95
CA THR A 10 -12.68 -16.89 -10.03
C THR A 10 -13.56 -16.19 -11.06
N LEU A 11 -13.13 -15.03 -11.52
CA LEU A 11 -13.73 -14.35 -12.66
C LEU A 11 -13.12 -14.88 -13.97
N ASN A 12 -13.91 -14.88 -15.03
CA ASN A 12 -13.36 -15.12 -16.36
C ASN A 12 -12.38 -13.97 -16.72
N PRO A 13 -11.28 -14.22 -17.43
CA PRO A 13 -10.36 -13.16 -17.88
C PRO A 13 -11.02 -12.00 -18.63
N ARG A 14 -12.13 -12.27 -19.34
CA ARG A 14 -12.94 -11.23 -20.02
C ARG A 14 -13.70 -10.32 -19.07
N GLU A 15 -13.86 -10.72 -17.82
CA GLU A 15 -14.56 -9.96 -16.76
C GLU A 15 -13.58 -9.10 -15.94
N MET A 16 -12.27 -9.13 -16.25
CA MET A 16 -11.33 -8.19 -15.67
C MET A 16 -11.79 -6.76 -15.93
N PRO A 17 -11.76 -5.86 -14.93
CA PRO A 17 -12.12 -4.46 -15.11
C PRO A 17 -11.36 -3.82 -16.28
N SER A 18 -12.06 -3.04 -17.10
CA SER A 18 -11.46 -2.27 -18.20
C SER A 18 -11.15 -0.82 -17.83
N ARG A 19 -11.56 -0.41 -16.62
CA ARG A 19 -11.37 0.92 -16.07
C ARG A 19 -11.00 0.82 -14.61
N TRP A 20 -10.13 1.71 -14.17
CA TRP A 20 -9.94 2.00 -12.75
C TRP A 20 -11.05 2.92 -12.28
N TYR A 21 -11.36 2.87 -11.00
CA TYR A 21 -12.37 3.71 -10.37
C TYR A 21 -11.70 4.80 -9.52
N ASN A 22 -12.21 6.02 -9.63
CA ASN A 22 -11.81 7.14 -8.80
C ASN A 22 -12.93 7.44 -7.80
N VAL A 23 -12.75 7.02 -6.57
CA VAL A 23 -13.74 7.19 -5.49
C VAL A 23 -13.98 8.66 -5.16
N GLU A 24 -13.02 9.54 -5.38
CA GLU A 24 -13.10 10.96 -5.06
C GLU A 24 -14.28 11.64 -5.77
N ALA A 25 -14.60 11.19 -7.00
CA ALA A 25 -15.72 11.71 -7.77
C ALA A 25 -17.11 11.44 -7.13
N ASP A 26 -17.20 10.47 -6.24
CA ASP A 26 -18.46 10.08 -5.58
C ASP A 26 -18.51 10.48 -4.09
N LEU A 27 -17.41 11.06 -3.54
CA LEU A 27 -17.40 11.49 -2.14
C LEU A 27 -18.32 12.70 -1.90
N PRO A 28 -19.08 12.74 -0.79
CA PRO A 28 -19.93 13.88 -0.44
C PRO A 28 -19.16 15.08 0.13
N PHE A 29 -17.82 14.96 0.21
CA PHE A 29 -16.89 15.98 0.67
C PHE A 29 -15.72 16.11 -0.30
N ARG A 30 -14.96 17.18 -0.19
CA ARG A 30 -13.74 17.37 -1.00
C ARG A 30 -12.52 16.89 -0.25
N VAL A 31 -11.67 16.13 -0.92
CA VAL A 31 -10.30 15.90 -0.47
C VAL A 31 -9.52 17.19 -0.67
N PRO A 32 -8.85 17.73 0.36
CA PRO A 32 -8.06 18.95 0.18
C PRO A 32 -6.94 18.73 -0.84
N PRO A 33 -6.59 19.76 -1.63
CA PRO A 33 -5.60 19.62 -2.69
C PRO A 33 -4.19 19.40 -2.14
N MET A 34 -3.34 18.79 -2.94
CA MET A 34 -1.90 18.78 -2.76
C MET A 34 -1.35 20.20 -2.91
N MET A 35 -0.45 20.61 -2.01
CA MET A 35 0.13 21.95 -1.97
C MET A 35 1.55 21.95 -2.49
N SER A 36 1.89 22.95 -3.29
CA SER A 36 3.27 23.19 -3.67
C SER A 36 4.09 23.72 -2.50
N PRO A 37 5.43 23.64 -2.54
CA PRO A 37 6.28 24.26 -1.51
C PRO A 37 6.05 25.76 -1.33
N SER A 38 5.45 26.44 -2.32
CA SER A 38 5.09 27.86 -2.26
C SER A 38 3.75 28.15 -1.55
N GLY A 39 3.04 27.11 -1.05
CA GLY A 39 1.81 27.23 -0.27
C GLY A 39 0.54 27.41 -1.10
N TYR A 40 0.55 27.11 -2.40
CA TYR A 40 -0.62 27.13 -3.27
C TYR A 40 -0.94 25.71 -3.76
N PRO A 41 -2.20 25.40 -4.15
CA PRO A 41 -2.53 24.14 -4.78
C PRO A 41 -1.62 23.86 -5.97
N ILE A 42 -1.00 22.67 -5.98
CA ILE A 42 -0.04 22.32 -7.01
C ILE A 42 -0.71 22.24 -8.38
N THR A 43 0.04 22.63 -9.40
CA THR A 43 -0.43 22.63 -10.77
C THR A 43 0.16 21.47 -11.58
N ALA A 44 -0.53 21.09 -12.67
CA ALA A 44 -0.01 20.11 -13.62
C ALA A 44 1.35 20.51 -14.20
N ARG A 45 1.63 21.81 -14.34
CA ARG A 45 2.91 22.32 -14.84
C ARG A 45 4.06 22.02 -13.88
N GLU A 46 3.83 22.13 -12.56
CA GLU A 46 4.83 21.84 -11.55
C GLU A 46 5.15 20.33 -11.45
N LEU A 47 4.17 19.48 -11.71
CA LEU A 47 4.33 18.02 -11.71
C LEU A 47 4.92 17.47 -13.03
N ALA A 48 4.80 18.19 -14.15
CA ALA A 48 5.17 17.70 -15.47
C ALA A 48 6.65 17.27 -15.65
N PRO A 49 7.64 17.91 -14.99
CA PRO A 49 9.01 17.41 -15.03
C PRO A 49 9.16 16.00 -14.46
N LEU A 50 8.37 15.64 -13.45
CA LEU A 50 8.51 14.43 -12.63
C LEU A 50 7.59 13.30 -13.09
N PHE A 51 6.37 13.61 -13.50
CA PHE A 51 5.35 12.62 -13.80
C PHE A 51 4.84 12.71 -15.26
N PRO A 52 4.47 11.57 -15.85
CA PRO A 52 3.74 11.56 -17.12
C PRO A 52 2.38 12.28 -17.01
N LYS A 53 1.93 12.92 -18.12
CA LYS A 53 0.67 13.65 -18.17
C LYS A 53 -0.53 12.85 -17.65
N GLN A 54 -0.62 11.57 -17.95
CA GLN A 54 -1.75 10.72 -17.56
C GLN A 54 -1.75 10.43 -16.05
N ILE A 55 -0.57 10.31 -15.43
CA ILE A 55 -0.43 10.18 -13.97
C ILE A 55 -0.89 11.48 -13.30
N ILE A 56 -0.48 12.64 -13.86
CA ILE A 56 -0.91 13.95 -13.36
C ILE A 56 -2.43 14.12 -13.49
N GLU A 57 -3.01 13.67 -14.61
CA GLU A 57 -4.45 13.71 -14.81
C GLU A 57 -5.19 12.85 -13.77
N GLN A 58 -4.71 11.65 -13.49
CA GLN A 58 -5.28 10.78 -12.46
C GLN A 58 -5.14 11.36 -11.06
N GLU A 59 -4.07 12.11 -10.80
CA GLU A 59 -3.83 12.73 -9.49
C GLU A 59 -4.68 13.96 -9.24
N LEU A 60 -4.87 14.81 -10.25
CA LEU A 60 -5.49 16.13 -10.09
C LEU A 60 -6.98 16.19 -10.52
N ASN A 61 -7.50 15.14 -11.14
CA ASN A 61 -8.86 15.14 -11.67
C ASN A 61 -9.84 14.40 -10.75
N ALA A 62 -10.25 15.09 -9.69
CA ALA A 62 -11.26 14.59 -8.74
C ALA A 62 -12.65 14.34 -9.38
N LYS A 63 -12.93 14.90 -10.56
CA LYS A 63 -14.27 14.83 -11.19
C LYS A 63 -14.47 13.59 -12.06
N SER A 64 -13.40 13.04 -12.62
CA SER A 64 -13.50 11.86 -13.47
C SER A 64 -13.71 10.61 -12.62
N ARG A 65 -14.87 10.02 -12.73
CA ARG A 65 -15.26 8.81 -11.95
C ARG A 65 -14.46 7.58 -12.34
N THR A 66 -13.96 7.50 -13.56
CA THR A 66 -13.19 6.34 -14.04
C THR A 66 -12.08 6.75 -15.00
N PHE A 67 -10.99 5.97 -15.01
CA PHE A 67 -9.92 6.07 -15.99
C PHE A 67 -9.77 4.75 -16.76
N ASN A 68 -9.60 4.81 -18.07
CA ASN A 68 -9.43 3.63 -18.90
C ASN A 68 -8.10 2.93 -18.59
N ILE A 69 -8.12 1.61 -18.46
CA ILE A 69 -6.90 0.80 -18.42
C ILE A 69 -6.37 0.67 -19.84
N PRO A 70 -5.16 1.16 -20.19
CA PRO A 70 -4.58 1.01 -21.51
C PRO A 70 -4.50 -0.46 -21.94
N LYS A 71 -4.59 -0.69 -23.26
CA LYS A 71 -4.58 -2.06 -23.81
C LYS A 71 -3.33 -2.83 -23.37
N GLU A 72 -2.17 -2.21 -23.43
CA GLU A 72 -0.88 -2.82 -23.05
C GLU A 72 -0.81 -3.15 -21.57
N VAL A 73 -1.30 -2.24 -20.72
CA VAL A 73 -1.42 -2.47 -19.26
C VAL A 73 -2.40 -3.62 -18.98
N LYS A 74 -3.53 -3.64 -19.69
CA LYS A 74 -4.52 -4.72 -19.57
C LYS A 74 -3.93 -6.08 -19.98
N GLN A 75 -3.16 -6.13 -21.07
CA GLN A 75 -2.48 -7.34 -21.51
C GLN A 75 -1.46 -7.84 -20.48
N ALA A 76 -0.71 -6.93 -19.85
CA ALA A 76 0.18 -7.28 -18.75
C ALA A 76 -0.58 -7.87 -17.55
N TYR A 77 -1.65 -7.19 -17.12
CA TYR A 77 -2.50 -7.68 -16.02
C TYR A 77 -3.10 -9.07 -16.29
N GLN A 78 -3.48 -9.38 -17.52
CA GLN A 78 -4.09 -10.67 -17.90
C GLN A 78 -3.18 -11.88 -17.66
N GLN A 79 -1.87 -11.67 -17.39
CA GLN A 79 -0.97 -12.76 -17.02
C GLN A 79 -1.33 -13.39 -15.66
N TRP A 80 -1.95 -12.63 -14.75
CA TRP A 80 -2.32 -13.14 -13.41
C TRP A 80 -3.71 -12.68 -12.92
N ARG A 81 -4.34 -11.71 -13.58
CA ARG A 81 -5.67 -11.22 -13.22
C ARG A 81 -6.75 -11.79 -14.12
N PRO A 82 -7.98 -11.94 -13.61
CA PRO A 82 -8.43 -11.63 -12.23
C PRO A 82 -7.82 -12.57 -11.19
N THR A 83 -7.46 -12.01 -10.01
CA THR A 83 -6.93 -12.82 -8.92
C THR A 83 -8.05 -13.60 -8.21
N PRO A 84 -7.78 -14.81 -7.68
CA PRO A 84 -8.81 -15.62 -7.03
C PRO A 84 -9.24 -15.05 -5.68
N MET A 85 -10.48 -15.34 -5.30
CA MET A 85 -11.03 -15.16 -3.97
C MET A 85 -11.40 -16.53 -3.38
N PHE A 86 -11.25 -16.67 -2.07
CA PHE A 86 -11.60 -17.90 -1.37
C PHE A 86 -12.46 -17.59 -0.16
N ARG A 87 -13.31 -18.54 0.23
CA ARG A 87 -13.96 -18.54 1.54
C ARG A 87 -13.10 -19.33 2.53
N ALA A 88 -12.78 -18.73 3.65
CA ALA A 88 -11.89 -19.31 4.67
C ALA A 88 -12.64 -20.27 5.60
N THR A 89 -13.22 -21.33 5.03
CA THR A 89 -14.11 -22.24 5.78
C THR A 89 -13.41 -23.05 6.87
N ALA A 90 -12.10 -23.31 6.72
CA ALA A 90 -11.33 -23.99 7.76
C ALA A 90 -11.08 -23.06 8.95
N LEU A 91 -10.77 -21.78 8.70
CA LEU A 91 -10.64 -20.79 9.74
C LEU A 91 -11.97 -20.47 10.42
N GLU A 92 -13.08 -20.34 9.65
CA GLU A 92 -14.44 -20.19 10.22
C GLU A 92 -14.75 -21.30 11.21
N LYS A 93 -14.45 -22.55 10.83
CA LYS A 93 -14.66 -23.74 11.68
C LYS A 93 -13.78 -23.72 12.94
N GLU A 94 -12.51 -23.35 12.81
CA GLU A 94 -11.58 -23.30 13.95
C GLU A 94 -12.01 -22.25 14.98
N LEU A 95 -12.47 -21.07 14.51
CA LEU A 95 -13.02 -20.02 15.36
C LEU A 95 -14.41 -20.36 15.91
N GLY A 96 -15.12 -21.30 15.30
CA GLY A 96 -16.52 -21.62 15.62
C GLY A 96 -17.42 -20.41 15.41
N THR A 97 -17.12 -19.56 14.41
CA THR A 97 -17.87 -18.35 14.09
C THR A 97 -18.95 -18.61 13.04
N THR A 98 -19.98 -17.78 13.05
CA THR A 98 -21.00 -17.68 12.00
C THR A 98 -20.62 -16.67 10.90
N ALA A 99 -19.58 -15.86 11.11
CA ALA A 99 -19.07 -14.94 10.12
C ALA A 99 -18.62 -15.67 8.85
N LYS A 100 -18.90 -15.08 7.69
CA LYS A 100 -18.44 -15.56 6.38
C LYS A 100 -17.17 -14.83 6.00
N LEU A 101 -16.03 -15.52 5.99
CA LEU A 101 -14.71 -14.94 5.78
C LEU A 101 -14.27 -15.12 4.31
N PHE A 102 -14.15 -14.02 3.56
CA PHE A 102 -13.70 -14.05 2.16
C PHE A 102 -12.35 -13.35 2.03
N TYR A 103 -11.35 -14.07 1.53
CA TYR A 103 -10.04 -13.49 1.26
C TYR A 103 -9.67 -13.53 -0.21
N LYS A 104 -9.14 -12.40 -0.71
CA LYS A 104 -8.64 -12.27 -2.07
C LYS A 104 -7.12 -12.39 -2.07
N VAL A 105 -6.57 -13.27 -2.92
CA VAL A 105 -5.14 -13.58 -2.95
C VAL A 105 -4.43 -12.68 -3.97
N GLU A 106 -3.63 -11.75 -3.50
CA GLU A 106 -2.91 -10.76 -4.32
C GLU A 106 -1.41 -11.11 -4.46
N SER A 107 -1.10 -12.28 -5.03
CA SER A 107 0.29 -12.76 -5.19
C SER A 107 0.61 -13.32 -6.57
N GLY A 108 -0.36 -13.41 -7.47
CA GLY A 108 -0.14 -14.01 -8.79
C GLY A 108 0.71 -13.18 -9.75
N SER A 109 1.04 -11.94 -9.39
CA SER A 109 1.88 -11.06 -10.21
C SER A 109 3.36 -11.50 -10.20
N PRO A 110 4.17 -11.10 -11.20
CA PRO A 110 5.61 -11.40 -11.21
C PRO A 110 6.39 -10.89 -10.01
N SER A 111 5.91 -9.83 -9.34
CA SER A 111 6.49 -9.36 -8.07
C SER A 111 5.95 -10.11 -6.86
N GLY A 112 4.94 -10.95 -7.07
CA GLY A 112 4.25 -11.67 -6.03
C GLY A 112 3.38 -10.87 -5.11
N SER A 113 3.01 -9.67 -5.50
CA SER A 113 2.20 -8.76 -4.68
C SER A 113 1.30 -7.86 -5.52
N TYR A 114 0.46 -7.09 -4.83
CA TYR A 114 -0.38 -6.06 -5.43
C TYR A 114 0.40 -4.85 -5.99
N GLU A 115 1.69 -4.70 -5.70
CA GLU A 115 2.47 -3.52 -6.12
C GLU A 115 2.61 -3.43 -7.64
N SER A 116 2.60 -4.56 -8.34
CA SER A 116 2.55 -4.59 -9.81
C SER A 116 1.33 -3.87 -10.41
N ASN A 117 0.22 -3.73 -9.64
CA ASN A 117 -0.98 -3.02 -10.12
C ASN A 117 -0.71 -1.53 -10.37
N THR A 118 0.24 -0.92 -9.67
CA THR A 118 0.62 0.48 -9.89
C THR A 118 1.96 0.63 -10.61
N ALA A 119 2.91 -0.29 -10.45
CA ALA A 119 4.19 -0.24 -11.14
C ALA A 119 4.03 -0.29 -12.66
N ILE A 120 3.20 -1.19 -13.17
CA ILE A 120 2.99 -1.37 -14.62
C ILE A 120 2.40 -0.12 -15.30
N PRO A 121 1.30 0.49 -14.83
CA PRO A 121 0.79 1.71 -15.47
C PRO A 121 1.76 2.88 -15.33
N GLN A 122 2.49 3.03 -14.23
CA GLN A 122 3.49 4.08 -14.09
C GLN A 122 4.62 3.92 -15.12
N ALA A 123 5.16 2.70 -15.29
CA ALA A 123 6.17 2.42 -16.31
C ALA A 123 5.63 2.60 -17.74
N TYR A 124 4.40 2.13 -18.03
CA TYR A 124 3.75 2.34 -19.31
C TYR A 124 3.65 3.82 -19.68
N TYR A 125 3.13 4.64 -18.77
CA TYR A 125 2.98 6.07 -19.03
C TYR A 125 4.33 6.80 -19.08
N THR A 126 5.34 6.35 -18.34
CA THR A 126 6.71 6.84 -18.42
C THR A 126 7.27 6.62 -19.84
N LYS A 127 7.12 5.40 -20.39
CA LYS A 127 7.53 5.11 -21.78
C LYS A 127 6.76 5.94 -22.80
N LYS A 128 5.46 6.11 -22.61
CA LYS A 128 4.62 6.95 -23.50
C LYS A 128 4.96 8.43 -23.42
N ALA A 129 5.53 8.89 -22.32
CA ALA A 129 6.05 10.27 -22.20
C ALA A 129 7.42 10.47 -22.87
N GLY A 130 8.01 9.41 -23.47
CA GLY A 130 9.30 9.47 -24.15
C GLY A 130 10.51 9.47 -23.21
N ALA A 131 10.33 9.11 -21.93
CA ALA A 131 11.45 8.99 -21.01
C ALA A 131 12.22 7.68 -21.26
N ASP A 132 13.52 7.70 -20.93
CA ASP A 132 14.42 6.56 -21.06
C ASP A 132 14.37 5.65 -19.83
N GLY A 133 14.02 6.22 -18.64
CA GLY A 133 14.05 5.49 -17.39
C GLY A 133 13.02 5.94 -16.35
N ILE A 134 12.97 5.16 -15.29
CA ILE A 134 12.12 5.37 -14.12
C ILE A 134 12.95 5.28 -12.85
N VAL A 135 12.77 6.23 -11.93
CA VAL A 135 13.45 6.26 -10.64
C VAL A 135 12.43 6.28 -9.51
N THR A 136 12.74 5.57 -8.43
CA THR A 136 11.86 5.47 -7.25
C THR A 136 12.65 5.22 -5.97
N GLY A 137 12.00 5.46 -4.83
CA GLY A 137 12.49 5.08 -3.51
C GLY A 137 11.57 4.04 -2.88
N GLY A 138 12.11 3.19 -2.02
CA GLY A 138 11.33 2.20 -1.33
C GLY A 138 12.12 1.33 -0.37
N ALA A 139 11.44 0.35 0.19
CA ALA A 139 12.04 -0.67 1.05
C ALA A 139 11.63 -2.07 0.58
N GLY A 140 12.57 -3.00 0.65
CA GLY A 140 12.33 -4.42 0.40
C GLY A 140 12.23 -4.81 -1.08
N GLY A 141 12.40 -6.12 -1.31
CA GLY A 141 12.50 -6.69 -2.66
C GLY A 141 11.21 -6.66 -3.47
N VAL A 142 10.06 -6.53 -2.83
CA VAL A 142 8.75 -6.61 -3.50
C VAL A 142 8.54 -5.43 -4.45
N TRP A 143 8.75 -4.19 -3.97
CA TRP A 143 8.65 -3.00 -4.83
C TRP A 143 9.74 -2.96 -5.89
N ILE A 144 10.98 -3.34 -5.54
CA ILE A 144 12.09 -3.45 -6.49
C ILE A 144 11.74 -4.44 -7.61
N SER A 145 11.16 -5.59 -7.27
CA SER A 145 10.70 -6.57 -8.23
C SER A 145 9.55 -6.05 -9.09
N ALA A 146 8.58 -5.35 -8.51
CA ALA A 146 7.43 -4.80 -9.22
C ALA A 146 7.87 -3.75 -10.27
N ILE A 147 8.71 -2.79 -9.87
CA ILE A 147 9.15 -1.73 -10.75
C ILE A 147 10.15 -2.22 -11.79
N GLY A 148 11.05 -3.17 -11.40
CA GLY A 148 11.99 -3.78 -12.33
C GLY A 148 11.30 -4.59 -13.42
N HIS A 149 10.32 -5.44 -13.05
CA HIS A 149 9.47 -6.12 -14.02
C HIS A 149 8.75 -5.13 -14.96
N ALA A 150 8.12 -4.10 -14.37
CA ALA A 150 7.38 -3.10 -15.16
C ALA A 150 8.29 -2.33 -16.12
N ALA A 151 9.48 -1.93 -15.68
CA ALA A 151 10.48 -1.26 -16.49
C ALA A 151 10.97 -2.17 -17.64
N SER A 152 11.30 -3.42 -17.34
CA SER A 152 11.69 -4.43 -18.34
C SER A 152 10.60 -4.64 -19.38
N LEU A 153 9.33 -4.70 -18.98
CA LEU A 153 8.19 -4.91 -19.88
C LEU A 153 8.06 -3.81 -20.94
N PHE A 154 8.44 -2.58 -20.62
CA PHE A 154 8.33 -1.42 -21.52
C PHE A 154 9.68 -0.90 -22.03
N GLY A 155 10.78 -1.61 -21.77
CA GLY A 155 12.11 -1.23 -22.22
C GLY A 155 12.57 0.11 -21.63
N LEU A 156 12.46 0.25 -20.31
CA LEU A 156 12.94 1.38 -19.52
C LEU A 156 14.13 0.96 -18.66
N GLU A 157 15.08 1.85 -18.48
CA GLU A 157 16.02 1.74 -17.36
C GLU A 157 15.29 1.97 -16.04
N SER A 158 15.77 1.33 -14.97
CA SER A 158 15.16 1.51 -13.65
C SER A 158 16.20 1.65 -12.55
N ARG A 159 16.00 2.63 -11.68
CA ARG A 159 16.81 2.86 -10.48
C ARG A 159 15.94 2.94 -9.24
N VAL A 160 16.38 2.26 -8.17
CA VAL A 160 15.68 2.26 -6.88
C VAL A 160 16.63 2.62 -5.76
N TYR A 161 16.31 3.68 -5.02
CA TYR A 161 16.93 3.98 -3.75
C TYR A 161 16.29 3.09 -2.68
N SER A 162 17.09 2.19 -2.08
CA SER A 162 16.61 1.19 -1.13
C SER A 162 17.17 1.41 0.26
N VAL A 163 16.31 1.37 1.28
CA VAL A 163 16.67 1.64 2.67
C VAL A 163 17.72 0.66 3.18
N ARG A 164 18.83 1.16 3.73
CA ARG A 164 19.96 0.34 4.24
C ARG A 164 19.63 -0.46 5.49
N LYS A 165 18.82 0.10 6.39
CA LYS A 165 18.60 -0.38 7.76
C LYS A 165 17.88 -1.74 7.89
N LEU A 166 17.50 -2.37 6.78
CA LEU A 166 16.62 -3.54 6.80
C LEU A 166 17.35 -4.89 6.71
N GLY A 167 18.62 -4.97 7.03
CA GLY A 167 19.35 -6.23 7.16
C GLY A 167 19.13 -7.23 6.01
N SER A 168 18.46 -8.36 6.29
CA SER A 168 18.11 -9.39 5.30
C SER A 168 17.26 -8.88 4.14
N ASP A 169 16.41 -7.85 4.35
CA ASP A 169 15.58 -7.29 3.28
C ASP A 169 16.40 -6.52 2.23
N ARG A 170 17.54 -5.96 2.62
CA ARG A 170 18.46 -5.34 1.67
C ARG A 170 19.10 -6.38 0.75
N ALA A 171 19.60 -7.47 1.30
CA ALA A 171 20.20 -8.54 0.49
C ALA A 171 19.19 -9.12 -0.52
N ARG A 172 17.92 -9.21 -0.14
CA ARG A 172 16.83 -9.60 -1.03
C ARG A 172 16.56 -8.54 -2.10
N GLY A 173 16.49 -7.27 -1.73
CA GLY A 173 16.33 -6.18 -2.67
C GLY A 173 17.40 -6.15 -3.73
N ASP A 174 18.66 -6.31 -3.32
CA ASP A 174 19.82 -6.41 -4.22
C ASP A 174 19.72 -7.64 -5.15
N ALA A 175 19.24 -8.79 -4.66
CA ALA A 175 19.04 -9.99 -5.47
C ALA A 175 17.93 -9.79 -6.52
N TYR A 176 16.78 -9.26 -6.13
CA TYR A 176 15.70 -8.94 -7.07
C TYR A 176 16.12 -7.85 -8.07
N GLY A 177 16.88 -6.84 -7.62
CA GLY A 177 17.45 -5.84 -8.50
C GLY A 177 18.28 -6.47 -9.60
N ARG A 178 19.20 -7.40 -9.27
CA ARG A 178 20.02 -8.10 -10.26
C ARG A 178 19.20 -8.95 -11.22
N VAL A 179 18.15 -9.64 -10.74
CA VAL A 179 17.26 -10.46 -11.57
C VAL A 179 16.57 -9.61 -12.62
N TRP A 180 16.10 -8.41 -12.26
CA TRP A 180 15.35 -7.52 -13.15
C TRP A 180 16.22 -6.47 -13.86
N GLY A 181 17.53 -6.44 -13.59
CA GLY A 181 18.43 -5.41 -14.16
C GLY A 181 18.19 -4.01 -13.58
N VAL A 182 17.68 -3.91 -12.36
CA VAL A 182 17.48 -2.65 -11.64
C VAL A 182 18.79 -2.16 -11.05
N ASP A 183 19.11 -0.89 -11.24
CA ASP A 183 20.19 -0.22 -10.51
C ASP A 183 19.72 0.11 -9.08
N VAL A 184 20.14 -0.72 -8.12
CA VAL A 184 19.73 -0.56 -6.71
C VAL A 184 20.78 0.26 -5.96
N GLN A 185 20.40 1.47 -5.57
CA GLN A 185 21.22 2.37 -4.77
C GLN A 185 20.83 2.27 -3.28
N ALA A 186 21.82 2.11 -2.42
CA ALA A 186 21.56 2.08 -0.97
C ALA A 186 21.22 3.51 -0.47
N SER A 187 20.13 3.65 0.27
CA SER A 187 19.68 4.91 0.90
C SER A 187 19.95 4.89 2.42
N PRO A 188 20.55 5.94 3.00
CA PRO A 188 21.07 7.17 2.38
C PRO A 188 22.24 6.88 1.45
N SER A 189 22.28 7.59 0.31
CA SER A 189 23.33 7.48 -0.71
C SER A 189 24.30 8.65 -0.68
N GLU A 190 25.56 8.39 -0.98
CA GLU A 190 26.55 9.46 -1.16
C GLU A 190 26.47 10.14 -2.54
N ASN A 191 25.55 9.68 -3.43
CA ASN A 191 25.40 10.22 -4.77
C ASN A 191 24.39 11.39 -4.84
N THR A 192 23.51 11.53 -3.84
CA THR A 192 22.50 12.59 -3.75
C THR A 192 22.84 13.62 -2.69
N ARG A 193 22.28 14.83 -2.78
CA ARG A 193 22.44 15.85 -1.72
C ARG A 193 21.67 15.46 -0.47
N VAL A 194 20.48 14.93 -0.64
CA VAL A 194 19.63 14.41 0.45
C VAL A 194 20.36 13.31 1.20
N GLY A 195 20.86 12.29 0.49
CA GLY A 195 21.54 11.15 1.11
C GLY A 195 22.83 11.59 1.85
N LYS A 196 23.65 12.45 1.23
CA LYS A 196 24.85 13.04 1.89
C LYS A 196 24.50 13.78 3.17
N HIS A 197 23.41 14.57 3.16
CA HIS A 197 22.97 15.29 4.35
C HIS A 197 22.56 14.32 5.46
N GLN A 198 21.72 13.33 5.14
CA GLN A 198 21.26 12.33 6.09
C GLN A 198 22.43 11.50 6.66
N PHE A 199 23.34 11.09 5.79
CA PHE A 199 24.53 10.32 6.17
C PHE A 199 25.42 11.09 7.18
N LYS A 200 25.64 12.39 6.95
CA LYS A 200 26.41 13.24 7.87
C LYS A 200 25.69 13.47 9.21
N LYS A 201 24.37 13.54 9.19
CA LYS A 201 23.55 13.84 10.38
C LYS A 201 23.42 12.65 11.32
N GLU A 202 23.18 11.44 10.77
CA GLU A 202 22.76 10.27 11.54
C GLU A 202 23.51 8.97 11.17
N GLY A 203 24.46 9.03 10.25
CA GLY A 203 25.27 7.87 9.82
C GLY A 203 24.64 7.02 8.70
N ALA A 204 25.38 5.99 8.28
CA ALA A 204 25.03 5.13 7.14
C ALA A 204 23.74 4.31 7.33
N ASP A 205 23.51 3.89 8.56
CA ASP A 205 22.36 3.03 8.91
C ASP A 205 21.10 3.83 9.30
N SER A 206 21.15 5.14 9.10
CA SER A 206 19.99 6.01 9.20
C SER A 206 19.22 6.01 7.89
N GLY A 207 17.99 6.40 7.96
CA GLY A 207 17.15 6.51 6.77
C GLY A 207 15.86 5.71 6.88
N SER A 208 14.93 6.13 6.05
CA SER A 208 13.57 5.61 6.01
C SER A 208 13.11 5.52 4.55
N ILE A 209 11.92 4.97 4.32
CA ILE A 209 11.27 5.02 3.01
C ILE A 209 11.14 6.48 2.55
N ALA A 210 10.84 7.40 3.46
CA ALA A 210 10.74 8.83 3.14
C ALA A 210 12.09 9.44 2.70
N THR A 211 13.23 8.97 3.25
CA THR A 211 14.56 9.37 2.79
C THR A 211 14.84 8.85 1.38
N ALA A 212 14.55 7.58 1.12
CA ALA A 212 14.73 6.97 -0.19
C ALA A 212 13.86 7.63 -1.28
N LEU A 213 12.63 8.03 -0.94
CA LEU A 213 11.76 8.80 -1.82
C LEU A 213 12.33 10.19 -2.12
N ALA A 214 12.91 10.87 -1.12
CA ALA A 214 13.54 12.18 -1.32
C ALA A 214 14.73 12.11 -2.29
N GLU A 215 15.56 11.08 -2.19
CA GLU A 215 16.70 10.86 -3.09
C GLU A 215 16.25 10.59 -4.52
N ALA A 216 15.25 9.73 -4.71
CA ALA A 216 14.68 9.45 -6.02
C ALA A 216 14.01 10.68 -6.65
N TYR A 217 13.32 11.48 -5.83
CA TYR A 217 12.69 12.72 -6.26
C TYR A 217 13.74 13.77 -6.68
N GLU A 218 14.83 13.90 -5.91
CA GLU A 218 15.98 14.76 -6.27
C GLU A 218 16.56 14.36 -7.62
N GLU A 219 16.81 13.08 -7.85
CA GLU A 219 17.33 12.58 -9.13
C GLU A 219 16.38 12.89 -10.30
N ALA A 220 15.09 12.59 -10.16
CA ALA A 220 14.12 12.87 -11.21
C ALA A 220 13.98 14.35 -11.52
N THR A 221 14.17 15.23 -10.52
CA THR A 221 14.16 16.68 -10.70
C THR A 221 15.37 17.15 -11.52
N LEU A 222 16.51 16.50 -11.33
CA LEU A 222 17.78 16.88 -11.99
C LEU A 222 17.97 16.22 -13.36
N ASN A 223 17.27 15.12 -13.65
CA ASN A 223 17.40 14.36 -14.88
C ASN A 223 16.06 14.31 -15.66
N PRO A 224 15.91 15.13 -16.71
CA PRO A 224 14.66 15.18 -17.49
C PRO A 224 14.35 13.89 -18.26
N ASN A 225 15.34 13.01 -18.46
CA ASN A 225 15.19 11.76 -19.19
C ASN A 225 14.56 10.64 -18.36
N VAL A 226 14.40 10.83 -17.04
CA VAL A 226 13.74 9.87 -16.18
C VAL A 226 12.47 10.44 -15.56
N LYS A 227 11.53 9.58 -15.19
CA LYS A 227 10.32 9.96 -14.44
C LYS A 227 10.33 9.31 -13.08
N PHE A 228 9.75 10.03 -12.11
CA PHE A 228 9.60 9.54 -10.76
C PHE A 228 8.39 8.60 -10.66
N ALA A 229 8.57 7.46 -10.01
CA ALA A 229 7.49 6.57 -9.64
C ALA A 229 7.38 6.47 -8.11
N ILE A 230 6.16 6.29 -7.63
CA ILE A 230 5.87 6.15 -6.21
C ILE A 230 5.05 4.90 -5.94
N PRO A 231 5.41 4.07 -4.92
CA PRO A 231 4.68 2.83 -4.63
C PRO A 231 3.28 3.08 -4.07
N THR A 232 3.09 4.19 -3.36
CA THR A 232 1.89 4.45 -2.57
C THR A 232 1.71 5.94 -2.29
N LEU A 233 0.71 6.32 -1.50
CA LEU A 233 0.39 7.65 -1.00
C LEU A 233 -0.38 8.53 -1.98
N MET A 234 0.04 8.64 -3.23
CA MET A 234 -0.63 9.48 -4.23
C MET A 234 -1.96 8.87 -4.69
N GLY A 235 -2.90 9.73 -5.11
CA GLY A 235 -4.24 9.34 -5.57
C GLY A 235 -4.21 8.38 -6.76
N ASN A 236 -3.29 8.59 -7.72
CA ASN A 236 -3.12 7.70 -8.86
C ASN A 236 -2.74 6.27 -8.44
N THR A 237 -1.95 6.09 -7.38
CA THR A 237 -1.59 4.75 -6.88
C THR A 237 -2.80 4.04 -6.28
N LEU A 238 -3.65 4.75 -5.54
CA LEU A 238 -4.91 4.22 -5.03
C LEU A 238 -5.86 3.86 -6.19
N ILE A 239 -6.00 4.73 -7.19
CA ILE A 239 -6.82 4.49 -8.40
C ILE A 239 -6.38 3.19 -9.08
N HIS A 240 -5.10 2.95 -9.29
CA HIS A 240 -4.60 1.70 -9.88
C HIS A 240 -4.95 0.47 -9.02
N GLN A 241 -4.95 0.59 -7.70
CA GLN A 241 -5.30 -0.50 -6.79
C GLN A 241 -6.81 -0.81 -6.76
N THR A 242 -7.67 0.07 -7.28
CA THR A 242 -9.13 -0.20 -7.32
C THR A 242 -9.50 -1.43 -8.15
N ILE A 243 -8.61 -1.92 -9.00
CA ILE A 243 -8.81 -3.18 -9.72
C ILE A 243 -9.06 -4.36 -8.75
N VAL A 244 -8.43 -4.34 -7.57
CA VAL A 244 -8.60 -5.35 -6.51
C VAL A 244 -10.03 -5.33 -5.98
N GLY A 245 -10.51 -4.15 -5.58
CA GLY A 245 -11.87 -3.98 -5.05
C GLY A 245 -12.95 -4.22 -6.10
N LEU A 246 -12.74 -3.80 -7.35
CA LEU A 246 -13.67 -4.03 -8.47
C LEU A 246 -13.82 -5.51 -8.80
N GLU A 247 -12.74 -6.29 -8.76
CA GLU A 247 -12.81 -7.73 -8.90
C GLU A 247 -13.51 -8.37 -7.70
N ALA A 248 -13.15 -7.96 -6.47
CA ALA A 248 -13.75 -8.48 -5.24
C ALA A 248 -15.26 -8.25 -5.19
N GLN A 249 -15.74 -7.08 -5.60
CA GLN A 249 -17.16 -6.77 -5.67
C GLN A 249 -17.91 -7.74 -6.62
N ARG A 250 -17.33 -8.04 -7.79
CA ARG A 250 -17.92 -9.01 -8.74
C ARG A 250 -17.89 -10.44 -8.23
N GLN A 251 -16.83 -10.81 -7.51
CA GLN A 251 -16.67 -12.15 -6.95
C GLN A 251 -17.68 -12.40 -5.84
N LEU A 252 -17.87 -11.45 -4.92
CA LEU A 252 -18.88 -11.54 -3.87
C LEU A 252 -20.29 -11.56 -4.45
N ALA A 253 -20.59 -10.70 -5.43
CA ALA A 253 -21.90 -10.72 -6.10
C ALA A 253 -22.21 -12.05 -6.78
N ALA A 254 -21.19 -12.77 -7.27
CA ALA A 254 -21.38 -14.09 -7.91
C ALA A 254 -21.82 -15.19 -6.93
N VAL A 255 -21.62 -14.98 -5.63
CA VAL A 255 -22.08 -15.88 -4.55
C VAL A 255 -23.19 -15.24 -3.71
N ASN A 256 -23.84 -14.18 -4.23
CA ASN A 256 -24.91 -13.42 -3.58
C ASN A 256 -24.53 -12.84 -2.22
N GLU A 257 -23.26 -12.48 -2.05
CA GLU A 257 -22.74 -11.83 -0.85
C GLU A 257 -22.37 -10.38 -1.13
N ALA A 258 -22.37 -9.59 -0.07
CA ALA A 258 -21.81 -8.24 -0.07
C ALA A 258 -21.25 -7.96 1.33
N PRO A 259 -20.10 -7.28 1.45
CA PRO A 259 -19.39 -7.22 2.71
C PRO A 259 -20.10 -6.32 3.73
N ASP A 260 -20.20 -6.80 4.96
CA ASP A 260 -20.54 -6.03 6.15
C ASP A 260 -19.28 -5.41 6.75
N HIS A 261 -18.14 -6.09 6.58
CA HIS A 261 -16.83 -5.57 6.98
C HIS A 261 -15.83 -5.74 5.85
N VAL A 262 -14.99 -4.73 5.62
CA VAL A 262 -13.81 -4.81 4.75
C VAL A 262 -12.60 -4.41 5.58
N ILE A 263 -11.67 -5.35 5.77
CA ILE A 263 -10.54 -5.21 6.66
C ILE A 263 -9.24 -5.30 5.86
N GLY A 264 -8.28 -4.41 6.13
CA GLY A 264 -6.99 -4.44 5.46
C GLY A 264 -5.90 -3.67 6.18
N SER A 265 -4.68 -4.19 6.09
CA SER A 265 -3.50 -3.50 6.62
C SER A 265 -3.21 -2.22 5.87
N ILE A 266 -2.66 -1.25 6.60
CA ILE A 266 -2.35 0.07 6.08
C ILE A 266 -0.91 0.49 6.44
N GLY A 267 -0.16 0.88 5.42
CA GLY A 267 0.99 1.78 5.57
C GLY A 267 0.55 3.15 5.08
N ALA A 268 0.95 3.53 3.88
CA ALA A 268 0.43 4.76 3.26
C ALA A 268 -0.98 4.64 2.64
N GLY A 269 -1.57 3.45 2.56
CA GLY A 269 -3.01 3.25 2.36
C GLY A 269 -3.51 3.01 0.94
N SER A 270 -2.67 3.00 -0.10
CA SER A 270 -3.15 2.85 -1.48
C SER A 270 -3.83 1.51 -1.74
N HIS A 271 -3.30 0.40 -1.20
CA HIS A 271 -3.89 -0.92 -1.38
C HIS A 271 -5.24 -1.05 -0.66
N PHE A 272 -5.29 -0.68 0.62
CA PHE A 272 -6.52 -0.67 1.40
C PHE A 272 -7.57 0.25 0.77
N GLY A 273 -7.17 1.48 0.40
CA GLY A 273 -8.04 2.43 -0.29
C GLY A 273 -8.59 1.88 -1.60
N GLY A 274 -7.75 1.21 -2.39
CA GLY A 274 -8.19 0.55 -3.64
C GLY A 274 -9.15 -0.62 -3.42
N LEU A 275 -8.97 -1.38 -2.34
CA LEU A 275 -9.88 -2.46 -1.96
C LEU A 275 -11.26 -1.93 -1.58
N ILE A 276 -11.32 -0.90 -0.72
CA ILE A 276 -12.59 -0.37 -0.21
C ILE A 276 -13.32 0.55 -1.20
N ALA A 277 -12.60 1.23 -2.10
CA ALA A 277 -13.14 2.26 -2.96
C ALA A 277 -14.46 1.88 -3.67
N PRO A 278 -14.61 0.70 -4.31
CA PRO A 278 -15.85 0.33 -4.99
C PRO A 278 -17.04 0.09 -4.06
N PHE A 279 -16.81 -0.04 -2.75
CA PHE A 279 -17.86 -0.25 -1.75
C PHE A 279 -18.31 1.05 -1.06
N ILE A 280 -17.51 2.12 -1.15
CA ILE A 280 -17.82 3.44 -0.57
C ILE A 280 -19.17 4.00 -1.06
N PRO A 281 -19.55 3.96 -2.36
CA PRO A 281 -20.84 4.48 -2.80
C PRO A 281 -22.03 3.82 -2.10
N ALA A 282 -22.00 2.52 -1.85
CA ALA A 282 -23.04 1.83 -1.11
C ALA A 282 -23.12 2.30 0.36
N ARG A 283 -21.97 2.56 0.98
CA ARG A 283 -21.90 3.15 2.34
C ARG A 283 -22.51 4.56 2.38
N ILE A 284 -22.22 5.39 1.38
CA ILE A 284 -22.81 6.73 1.24
C ILE A 284 -24.34 6.65 1.07
N GLN A 285 -24.83 5.62 0.39
CA GLN A 285 -26.26 5.35 0.17
C GLN A 285 -26.96 4.68 1.37
N GLY A 286 -26.27 4.51 2.49
CA GLY A 286 -26.85 4.01 3.74
C GLY A 286 -26.60 2.51 4.05
N ARG A 287 -25.84 1.77 3.22
CA ARG A 287 -25.41 0.43 3.60
C ARG A 287 -24.43 0.52 4.78
N ASN A 288 -24.66 -0.27 5.82
CA ASN A 288 -23.81 -0.25 7.02
C ASN A 288 -22.54 -1.13 6.86
N THR A 289 -21.76 -0.92 5.80
CA THR A 289 -20.46 -1.59 5.66
C THR A 289 -19.40 -0.85 6.50
N ARG A 290 -18.70 -1.58 7.37
CA ARG A 290 -17.55 -1.07 8.14
C ARG A 290 -16.26 -1.30 7.36
N PHE A 291 -15.41 -0.28 7.29
CA PHE A 291 -14.08 -0.35 6.69
C PHE A 291 -13.05 -0.16 7.79
N VAL A 292 -12.22 -1.17 8.04
CA VAL A 292 -11.26 -1.17 9.15
C VAL A 292 -9.83 -1.19 8.60
N ALA A 293 -9.11 -0.09 8.82
CA ALA A 293 -7.70 0.05 8.52
C ALA A 293 -6.88 -0.49 9.69
N VAL A 294 -5.99 -1.43 9.41
CA VAL A 294 -5.16 -2.08 10.44
C VAL A 294 -3.74 -1.56 10.37
N GLU A 295 -3.28 -0.89 11.41
CA GLU A 295 -1.94 -0.35 11.56
C GLU A 295 -1.04 -1.30 12.37
N GLU A 296 0.26 -1.17 12.16
CA GLU A 296 1.28 -1.72 13.04
C GLU A 296 1.50 -0.74 14.20
N SER A 297 1.55 -1.25 15.44
CA SER A 297 1.53 -0.44 16.67
C SER A 297 2.71 0.52 16.84
N SER A 298 3.84 0.29 16.16
CA SER A 298 4.97 1.23 16.16
C SER A 298 4.89 2.30 15.07
N SER A 299 3.93 2.20 14.14
CA SER A 299 3.72 3.15 13.04
C SER A 299 2.24 3.59 12.94
N PRO A 300 1.61 4.03 14.04
CA PRO A 300 0.16 4.23 14.14
C PRO A 300 -0.26 5.61 13.61
N SER A 301 -0.15 5.83 12.31
CA SER A 301 -0.37 7.14 11.68
C SER A 301 -1.81 7.64 11.80
N LEU A 302 -2.83 6.78 11.68
CA LEU A 302 -4.24 7.14 11.86
C LEU A 302 -4.61 7.27 13.34
N THR A 303 -4.23 6.27 14.15
CA THR A 303 -4.69 6.18 15.55
C THR A 303 -3.94 7.11 16.50
N ARG A 304 -2.70 7.51 16.18
CA ARG A 304 -1.87 8.40 17.03
C ARG A 304 -1.26 9.60 16.30
N GLY A 305 -1.39 9.66 14.98
CA GLY A 305 -0.88 10.78 14.19
C GLY A 305 -1.79 12.01 14.28
N VAL A 306 -1.34 13.09 13.65
CA VAL A 306 -2.10 14.33 13.50
C VAL A 306 -2.49 14.53 12.03
N TYR A 307 -3.67 15.11 11.79
CA TYR A 307 -4.07 15.50 10.44
C TYR A 307 -3.50 16.86 10.09
N THR A 308 -2.61 16.91 9.10
CA THR A 308 -1.95 18.13 8.66
C THR A 308 -1.43 18.01 7.23
N GLU A 309 -1.01 19.11 6.64
CA GLU A 309 -0.22 19.10 5.41
C GLU A 309 1.22 18.67 5.73
N GLU A 310 1.67 17.60 5.09
CA GLU A 310 3.01 17.07 5.26
C GLU A 310 3.56 16.53 3.93
N SER A 311 4.87 16.53 3.79
CA SER A 311 5.55 15.96 2.64
C SER A 311 5.69 14.45 2.77
N ALA A 312 5.58 13.75 1.65
CA ALA A 312 5.80 12.30 1.59
C ALA A 312 7.25 11.91 1.87
N ASP A 313 8.19 12.81 1.59
CA ASP A 313 9.63 12.60 1.70
C ASP A 313 10.25 13.29 2.92
N ALA A 314 11.35 12.74 3.41
CA ALA A 314 12.03 13.25 4.62
C ALA A 314 12.66 14.64 4.44
N ALA A 315 13.03 15.02 3.22
CA ALA A 315 13.67 16.32 2.94
C ALA A 315 12.65 17.43 2.64
N GLY A 316 11.36 17.10 2.44
CA GLY A 316 10.31 18.07 2.09
C GLY A 316 10.44 18.62 0.67
N LEU A 317 10.97 17.82 -0.24
CA LEU A 317 11.11 18.16 -1.66
C LEU A 317 9.82 17.92 -2.43
N MET A 318 9.09 16.89 -2.04
CA MET A 318 7.80 16.55 -2.64
C MET A 318 6.72 17.54 -2.19
N PRO A 319 5.65 17.69 -2.97
CA PRO A 319 4.50 18.46 -2.55
C PRO A 319 3.97 18.03 -1.19
N GLN A 320 3.41 18.98 -0.45
CA GLN A 320 2.72 18.69 0.81
C GLN A 320 1.32 18.18 0.50
N VAL A 321 0.92 17.13 1.17
CA VAL A 321 -0.41 16.54 1.03
C VAL A 321 -1.12 16.48 2.38
N PRO A 322 -2.44 16.72 2.41
CA PRO A 322 -3.22 16.59 3.63
C PRO A 322 -3.28 15.12 4.05
N MET A 323 -2.71 14.81 5.20
CA MET A 323 -2.61 13.43 5.67
C MET A 323 -2.66 13.32 7.19
N TYR A 324 -3.06 12.17 7.69
CA TYR A 324 -2.70 11.75 9.04
C TYR A 324 -1.24 11.30 9.02
N THR A 325 -0.43 11.85 9.91
CA THR A 325 1.02 11.61 9.92
C THR A 325 1.61 11.58 11.32
N LEU A 326 2.66 10.79 11.49
CA LEU A 326 3.57 10.80 12.64
C LEU A 326 4.68 11.84 12.47
N GLY A 327 4.70 12.51 11.31
CA GLY A 327 5.72 13.45 10.89
C GLY A 327 6.83 12.82 10.07
N ARG A 328 7.25 13.48 8.99
CA ARG A 328 8.25 12.95 8.02
C ARG A 328 9.62 12.63 8.63
N GLU A 329 9.92 13.18 9.81
CA GLU A 329 11.16 12.89 10.54
C GLU A 329 11.04 11.69 11.48
N TYR A 330 9.83 11.15 11.64
CA TYR A 330 9.61 9.95 12.44
C TYR A 330 10.20 8.72 11.76
N SER A 331 11.08 8.00 12.44
CA SER A 331 11.66 6.74 11.99
C SER A 331 11.09 5.60 12.85
N PRO A 332 10.21 4.77 12.29
CA PRO A 332 9.66 3.63 13.04
C PRO A 332 10.73 2.64 13.47
N PRO A 333 10.55 1.97 14.64
CA PRO A 333 11.40 0.86 15.05
C PRO A 333 11.50 -0.27 14.01
N GLY A 334 12.48 -1.15 14.18
CA GLY A 334 12.80 -2.24 13.26
C GLY A 334 11.89 -3.46 13.40
N VAL A 335 10.57 -3.32 13.25
CA VAL A 335 9.62 -4.43 13.31
C VAL A 335 9.38 -5.06 11.94
N LEU A 336 8.92 -6.32 11.93
CA LEU A 336 8.60 -7.07 10.72
C LEU A 336 7.18 -6.77 10.24
N ALA A 337 6.99 -5.61 9.63
CA ALA A 337 5.69 -5.14 9.14
C ALA A 337 5.71 -4.70 7.66
N GLY A 338 6.83 -4.92 6.97
CA GLY A 338 6.96 -4.55 5.55
C GLY A 338 6.68 -3.06 5.30
N ALA A 339 5.88 -2.77 4.28
CA ALA A 339 5.54 -1.41 3.85
C ALA A 339 4.62 -0.65 4.83
N MET A 340 4.18 -1.27 5.94
CA MET A 340 3.37 -0.57 6.96
C MET A 340 4.20 0.46 7.76
N ARG A 341 5.53 0.37 7.74
CA ARG A 341 6.44 1.26 8.45
C ARG A 341 6.63 2.59 7.70
N TYR A 342 5.58 3.38 7.63
CA TYR A 342 5.58 4.69 6.98
C TYR A 342 4.91 5.75 7.85
N HIS A 343 5.33 7.01 7.72
CA HIS A 343 4.92 8.08 8.63
C HIS A 343 3.56 8.71 8.32
N GLY A 344 2.95 8.43 7.18
CA GLY A 344 1.74 9.14 6.74
C GLY A 344 0.82 8.32 5.86
N VAL A 345 -0.44 8.75 5.78
CA VAL A 345 -1.52 8.04 5.08
C VAL A 345 -2.05 8.88 3.92
N ALA A 346 -2.32 8.24 2.79
CA ALA A 346 -2.82 8.88 1.56
C ALA A 346 -3.98 9.84 1.80
N PRO A 347 -4.05 10.99 1.11
CA PRO A 347 -5.04 12.04 1.34
C PRO A 347 -6.49 11.56 1.30
N ILE A 348 -6.83 10.70 0.34
CA ILE A 348 -8.18 10.13 0.20
C ILE A 348 -8.52 9.28 1.43
N VAL A 349 -7.62 8.40 1.86
CA VAL A 349 -7.82 7.52 3.02
C VAL A 349 -7.87 8.34 4.31
N SER A 350 -6.98 9.32 4.47
CA SER A 350 -6.98 10.26 5.60
C SER A 350 -8.29 11.04 5.69
N SER A 351 -8.81 11.51 4.55
CA SER A 351 -10.09 12.21 4.50
C SER A 351 -11.26 11.30 4.86
N LEU A 352 -11.28 10.05 4.35
CA LEU A 352 -12.28 9.06 4.71
C LEU A 352 -12.27 8.74 6.22
N TYR A 353 -11.09 8.68 6.83
CA TYR A 353 -10.96 8.48 8.29
C TYR A 353 -11.46 9.69 9.07
N ARG A 354 -11.07 10.90 8.68
CA ARG A 354 -11.54 12.16 9.30
C ARG A 354 -13.05 12.31 9.25
N GLU A 355 -13.65 11.95 8.11
CA GLU A 355 -15.10 12.00 7.88
C GLU A 355 -15.84 10.75 8.40
N LYS A 356 -15.17 9.86 9.14
CA LYS A 356 -15.71 8.66 9.81
C LYS A 356 -16.32 7.61 8.87
N TYR A 357 -15.84 7.55 7.63
CA TYR A 357 -16.15 6.44 6.72
C TYR A 357 -15.32 5.21 6.99
N ILE A 358 -14.12 5.36 7.53
CA ILE A 358 -13.20 4.28 7.94
C ILE A 358 -12.91 4.37 9.44
N GLU A 359 -12.69 3.22 10.04
CA GLU A 359 -12.15 3.04 11.39
C GLU A 359 -10.69 2.60 11.31
N ALA A 360 -9.92 2.79 12.36
CA ALA A 360 -8.54 2.33 12.42
C ALA A 360 -8.26 1.62 13.76
N VAL A 361 -7.47 0.56 13.68
CA VAL A 361 -6.97 -0.19 14.85
C VAL A 361 -5.48 -0.43 14.67
N ALA A 362 -4.76 -0.62 15.78
CA ALA A 362 -3.33 -0.90 15.75
C ALA A 362 -3.03 -2.17 16.54
N HIS A 363 -2.26 -3.08 15.96
CA HIS A 363 -1.86 -4.35 16.57
C HIS A 363 -0.34 -4.47 16.69
N GLY A 364 0.11 -5.21 17.71
CA GLY A 364 1.51 -5.60 17.88
C GLY A 364 1.90 -6.75 16.94
N GLN A 365 3.21 -6.92 16.73
CA GLN A 365 3.67 -7.96 15.80
C GLN A 365 3.47 -9.37 16.37
N ILE A 366 3.67 -9.62 17.66
CA ILE A 366 3.54 -10.97 18.25
C ILE A 366 2.12 -11.50 18.05
N GLU A 367 1.10 -10.72 18.40
CA GLU A 367 -0.30 -11.13 18.24
C GLU A 367 -0.70 -11.28 16.78
N SER A 368 -0.19 -10.40 15.89
CA SER A 368 -0.45 -10.47 14.45
C SER A 368 0.18 -11.70 13.81
N TYR A 369 1.42 -12.03 14.18
CA TYR A 369 2.10 -13.22 13.68
C TYR A 369 1.49 -14.51 14.22
N SER A 370 1.03 -14.51 15.48
CA SER A 370 0.29 -15.63 16.05
C SER A 370 -1.03 -15.89 15.31
N ALA A 371 -1.77 -14.84 14.98
CA ALA A 371 -2.97 -14.92 14.14
C ALA A 371 -2.66 -15.41 12.72
N GLY A 372 -1.57 -14.90 12.12
CA GLY A 372 -1.08 -15.34 10.82
C GLY A 372 -0.71 -16.83 10.81
N LEU A 373 -0.11 -17.33 11.88
CA LEU A 373 0.22 -18.76 12.03
C LEU A 373 -1.05 -19.61 12.11
N MET A 374 -2.08 -19.18 12.84
CA MET A 374 -3.40 -19.84 12.90
C MET A 374 -4.01 -19.91 11.48
N PHE A 375 -4.08 -18.81 10.77
CA PHE A 375 -4.56 -18.76 9.39
C PHE A 375 -3.77 -19.69 8.47
N THR A 376 -2.44 -19.66 8.56
CA THR A 376 -1.56 -20.50 7.74
C THR A 376 -1.86 -21.98 7.95
N ARG A 377 -2.08 -22.40 9.19
CA ARG A 377 -2.40 -23.79 9.53
C ARG A 377 -3.80 -24.19 9.07
N ALA A 378 -4.77 -23.27 9.13
CA ALA A 378 -6.14 -23.52 8.69
C ALA A 378 -6.27 -23.53 7.16
N GLU A 379 -5.74 -22.52 6.47
CA GLU A 379 -5.99 -22.28 5.04
C GLU A 379 -4.83 -22.68 4.12
N GLY A 380 -3.66 -23.08 4.67
CA GLY A 380 -2.52 -23.58 3.91
C GLY A 380 -1.73 -22.49 3.15
N ILE A 381 -1.84 -21.24 3.54
CA ILE A 381 -1.15 -20.10 2.91
C ILE A 381 -0.21 -19.44 3.92
N VAL A 382 1.10 -19.47 3.66
CA VAL A 382 2.09 -18.72 4.42
C VAL A 382 1.99 -17.24 4.07
N LEU A 383 1.68 -16.40 5.05
CA LEU A 383 1.37 -14.99 4.84
C LEU A 383 2.62 -14.10 4.86
N SER A 384 2.59 -13.02 4.07
CA SER A 384 3.53 -11.91 4.20
C SER A 384 3.30 -11.13 5.50
N PRO A 385 4.31 -10.40 6.03
CA PRO A 385 4.19 -9.68 7.29
C PRO A 385 2.92 -8.81 7.39
N HIS A 386 2.65 -7.95 6.43
CA HIS A 386 1.49 -7.05 6.48
C HIS A 386 0.13 -7.78 6.44
N ALA A 387 0.05 -8.95 5.79
CA ALA A 387 -1.18 -9.74 5.75
C ALA A 387 -1.52 -10.36 7.11
N MET A 388 -0.51 -10.60 7.97
CA MET A 388 -0.72 -11.13 9.32
C MET A 388 -1.47 -10.15 10.20
N TYR A 389 -1.18 -8.84 10.08
CA TYR A 389 -1.92 -7.78 10.80
C TYR A 389 -3.38 -7.71 10.35
N THR A 390 -3.63 -7.82 9.05
CA THR A 390 -5.00 -7.93 8.52
C THR A 390 -5.73 -9.11 9.13
N VAL A 391 -5.12 -10.29 9.14
CA VAL A 391 -5.73 -11.52 9.65
C VAL A 391 -5.98 -11.44 11.17
N LYS A 392 -5.13 -10.76 11.92
CA LYS A 392 -5.37 -10.53 13.36
C LYS A 392 -6.71 -9.83 13.58
N GLU A 393 -6.97 -8.73 12.90
CA GLU A 393 -8.23 -8.00 13.05
C GLU A 393 -9.42 -8.80 12.47
N VAL A 394 -9.23 -9.55 11.38
CA VAL A 394 -10.27 -10.44 10.83
C VAL A 394 -10.72 -11.48 11.87
N ILE A 395 -9.77 -12.09 12.57
CA ILE A 395 -10.08 -13.07 13.63
C ILE A 395 -10.85 -12.40 14.77
N GLU A 396 -10.42 -11.23 15.21
CA GLU A 396 -11.14 -10.49 16.26
C GLU A 396 -12.55 -10.10 15.84
N GLU A 397 -12.73 -9.60 14.60
CA GLU A 397 -14.07 -9.25 14.12
C GLU A 397 -14.95 -10.50 13.97
N ALA A 398 -14.40 -11.62 13.48
CA ALA A 398 -15.12 -12.89 13.39
C ALA A 398 -15.59 -13.40 14.76
N LEU A 399 -14.80 -13.19 15.82
CA LEU A 399 -15.19 -13.51 17.18
C LEU A 399 -16.25 -12.53 17.71
N ARG A 400 -16.15 -11.23 17.38
CA ARG A 400 -17.19 -10.23 17.70
C ARG A 400 -18.53 -10.56 17.02
N VAL A 401 -18.50 -11.02 15.77
CA VAL A 401 -19.70 -11.50 15.05
C VAL A 401 -20.33 -12.71 15.75
N LYS A 402 -19.50 -13.68 16.16
CA LYS A 402 -19.94 -14.84 16.95
C LYS A 402 -20.62 -14.43 18.26
N GLU A 403 -20.02 -13.52 19.01
CA GLU A 403 -20.58 -13.01 20.29
C GLU A 403 -21.92 -12.30 20.08
N LYS A 404 -22.06 -11.56 18.98
CA LYS A 404 -23.31 -10.88 18.60
C LYS A 404 -24.38 -11.83 18.07
N GLY A 405 -24.00 -13.04 17.64
CA GLY A 405 -24.89 -14.01 17.04
C GLY A 405 -25.40 -13.62 15.65
N THR A 406 -24.61 -12.81 14.89
CA THR A 406 -24.88 -12.43 13.51
C THR A 406 -24.13 -13.35 12.52
N ASP A 407 -24.33 -13.16 11.22
CA ASP A 407 -23.68 -13.93 10.15
C ASP A 407 -22.97 -13.01 9.12
N ASP A 408 -22.35 -11.96 9.62
CA ASP A 408 -21.74 -10.90 8.83
C ASP A 408 -20.69 -11.43 7.86
N THR A 409 -20.64 -10.84 6.67
CA THR A 409 -19.64 -11.13 5.64
C THR A 409 -18.43 -10.23 5.80
N ILE A 410 -17.25 -10.81 5.99
CA ILE A 410 -15.97 -10.13 6.15
C ILE A 410 -15.12 -10.34 4.89
N LEU A 411 -14.75 -9.25 4.22
CA LEU A 411 -13.84 -9.24 3.08
C LEU A 411 -12.46 -8.72 3.50
N PHE A 412 -11.40 -9.42 3.07
CA PHE A 412 -10.03 -8.97 3.24
C PHE A 412 -9.13 -9.42 2.09
N THR A 413 -7.89 -8.93 2.06
CA THR A 413 -6.88 -9.38 1.10
C THR A 413 -5.74 -10.06 1.85
N VAL A 414 -5.15 -11.07 1.21
CA VAL A 414 -3.92 -11.68 1.67
C VAL A 414 -2.88 -11.65 0.57
N THR A 415 -1.64 -11.42 0.97
CA THR A 415 -0.46 -11.58 0.13
C THR A 415 0.37 -12.69 0.74
N PRO A 416 0.52 -13.84 0.08
CA PRO A 416 1.42 -14.88 0.52
C PRO A 416 2.87 -14.39 0.62
N ALA A 417 3.63 -14.95 1.54
CA ALA A 417 5.08 -14.77 1.57
C ALA A 417 5.66 -15.45 0.34
N ILE A 418 6.30 -14.66 -0.53
CA ILE A 418 7.02 -15.19 -1.67
C ILE A 418 8.45 -15.39 -1.24
N ASN A 419 8.92 -16.59 -1.45
CA ASN A 419 10.22 -17.09 -1.09
C ASN A 419 10.36 -17.47 0.39
N ALA A 420 10.66 -18.75 0.56
CA ALA A 420 11.09 -19.45 1.75
C ALA A 420 12.50 -19.00 2.20
N GLU A 421 12.72 -17.70 2.29
CA GLU A 421 13.83 -17.21 3.09
C GLU A 421 13.40 -17.24 4.54
N SER A 422 14.39 -17.28 5.46
CA SER A 422 14.20 -17.34 6.90
C SER A 422 12.83 -16.76 7.25
N SER A 423 11.90 -17.67 7.51
CA SER A 423 10.49 -17.38 7.61
C SER A 423 10.33 -16.18 8.52
N PRO A 424 9.51 -15.18 8.17
CA PRO A 424 9.19 -14.14 9.15
C PRO A 424 8.63 -14.73 10.45
N TYR A 425 8.25 -16.00 10.43
CA TYR A 425 7.83 -16.75 11.63
C TYR A 425 8.99 -17.29 12.48
N ASP A 426 10.24 -17.36 11.99
CA ASP A 426 11.35 -17.93 12.77
C ASP A 426 11.49 -17.23 14.12
N SER A 427 11.50 -15.90 14.15
CA SER A 427 11.58 -15.13 15.40
C SER A 427 10.42 -15.39 16.36
N LEU A 428 9.20 -15.64 15.84
CA LEU A 428 8.05 -16.02 16.66
C LEU A 428 8.21 -17.44 17.21
N LEU A 429 8.56 -18.40 16.34
CA LEU A 429 8.67 -19.82 16.71
C LEU A 429 9.83 -20.07 17.67
N ASP A 430 10.92 -19.31 17.53
CA ASP A 430 12.08 -19.35 18.41
C ASP A 430 11.89 -18.55 19.70
N GLY A 431 10.75 -17.86 19.85
CA GLY A 431 10.40 -17.07 21.05
C GLY A 431 11.25 -15.82 21.24
N VAL A 432 11.92 -15.32 20.17
CA VAL A 432 12.78 -14.12 20.24
C VAL A 432 12.09 -12.87 19.65
N MET A 433 10.89 -13.01 19.10
CA MET A 433 10.11 -11.88 18.62
C MET A 433 9.64 -11.02 19.80
N HIS A 434 9.76 -9.71 19.66
CA HIS A 434 9.30 -8.75 20.66
C HIS A 434 8.49 -7.64 19.99
N ASP A 435 7.55 -7.06 20.75
CA ASP A 435 6.81 -5.90 20.31
C ASP A 435 7.62 -4.63 20.53
N GLU A 436 7.52 -3.73 19.58
CA GLU A 436 8.05 -2.38 19.67
C GLU A 436 6.89 -1.38 19.79
N LYS A 437 7.13 -0.34 20.56
CA LYS A 437 6.22 0.81 20.66
C LYS A 437 6.89 2.04 20.08
N PRO A 438 6.12 3.04 19.63
CA PRO A 438 6.70 4.32 19.28
C PRO A 438 7.54 4.83 20.45
N GLU A 439 8.77 5.25 20.19
CA GLU A 439 9.55 5.98 21.18
C GLU A 439 8.86 7.31 21.47
N GLU A 440 8.28 7.45 22.65
CA GLU A 440 7.44 8.61 23.02
C GLU A 440 8.16 9.96 22.87
N ALA A 441 9.46 10.00 23.17
CA ALA A 441 10.25 11.22 23.01
C ALA A 441 10.42 11.59 21.52
N SER A 442 10.70 10.60 20.67
CA SER A 442 10.84 10.77 19.22
C SER A 442 9.51 11.17 18.58
N LEU A 443 8.42 10.51 18.97
CA LEU A 443 7.07 10.82 18.50
C LEU A 443 6.66 12.25 18.91
N LYS A 444 6.83 12.62 20.18
CA LYS A 444 6.56 13.99 20.69
C LYS A 444 7.40 15.04 19.96
N LYS A 445 8.68 14.78 19.72
CA LYS A 445 9.57 15.68 18.97
C LYS A 445 9.08 15.86 17.53
N SER A 446 8.72 14.79 16.85
CA SER A 446 8.23 14.83 15.46
C SER A 446 6.88 15.53 15.35
N LEU A 447 5.94 15.26 16.25
CA LEU A 447 4.62 15.91 16.28
C LEU A 447 4.67 17.34 16.82
N GLY A 448 5.62 17.67 17.69
CA GLY A 448 5.77 19.00 18.31
C GLY A 448 5.91 20.15 17.31
N ARG A 449 6.40 19.89 16.11
CA ARG A 449 6.50 20.89 15.03
C ARG A 449 5.15 21.33 14.46
N PHE A 450 4.07 20.58 14.73
CA PHE A 450 2.71 20.92 14.34
C PHE A 450 1.94 21.66 15.45
N ILE A 451 2.44 21.60 16.70
CA ILE A 451 1.84 22.31 17.85
C ILE A 451 2.10 23.80 17.68
N GLY A 452 1.06 24.61 17.52
CA GLY A 452 1.14 26.07 17.34
C GLY A 452 0.96 26.56 15.90
N ARG A 453 0.60 25.70 14.96
CA ARG A 453 0.21 26.06 13.60
C ARG A 453 -1.31 26.05 13.38
N GLY A 454 -2.11 25.91 14.46
CA GLY A 454 -3.57 25.99 14.45
C GLY A 454 -4.12 27.39 14.72
#